data_49ccf587103740e599ab63f40e4484e4
#
_entry.id   49ccf587103740e599ab63f40e4484e4
#
_cell.length_a   1.000
_cell.length_b   1.000
_cell.length_c   1.000
_cell.angle_alpha   90.00
_cell.angle_beta   90.00
_cell.angle_gamma   90.00
#
_symmetry.space_group_name_H-M   'P 1'
#
loop_
_entity.id
_entity.type
_entity.pdbx_description
1 polymer ?
#
loop_
_entity_poly.entity_id
_entity_poly.type
_entity_poly.pdbx_seq_one_letter_code
_entity_poly.pdbx_strand_id
1 'polypeptide(L)'
;MNYSSRLALLLLLPTMALPAAAADQPSPAFVGNGPSSEQLAALPQTPGAKGDQARHYRFADAGREMGYHLYVPQSYDASKGAPLVVALHGYGVNHEFFFSTVPELPQLCEQHGFICVAPMGYSISGWYGAPMTVPGAPPPGSNLPVPQTGDDAEQLRERELSEHDVLNVIEIVQAEYDVDPARVYLMGHSMGGFGTWFLGQKYSDRWAAIAPMSGINANALAELDIATLAKLPVMVAVGEQETATVVESKKAVEQLKAAGGEVEYVEIAGGTHGSMVAPSTAQILEFFARH
;
A
#
# COMPACT_ATOMS: atom_id res chain seq x y z
N MET A 1 42.29 -39.52 -23.75
CA MET A 1 42.81 -38.61 -22.72
C MET A 1 42.87 -37.21 -23.29
N ASN A 2 41.93 -36.37 -23.06
CA ASN A 2 42.03 -34.91 -23.31
C ASN A 2 40.99 -34.23 -22.42
N TYR A 3 41.46 -33.61 -21.35
CA TYR A 3 40.70 -32.78 -20.46
C TYR A 3 40.58 -31.37 -21.08
N SER A 4 39.37 -30.96 -21.41
CA SER A 4 39.07 -29.59 -21.81
C SER A 4 38.60 -28.81 -20.59
N SER A 5 39.45 -27.94 -20.09
CA SER A 5 39.18 -26.95 -19.03
C SER A 5 38.18 -25.91 -19.53
N ARG A 6 37.02 -25.82 -18.91
CA ARG A 6 36.07 -24.71 -19.10
C ARG A 6 36.46 -23.58 -18.15
N LEU A 7 36.96 -22.50 -18.72
CA LEU A 7 37.21 -21.22 -18.04
C LEU A 7 35.86 -20.55 -17.80
N ALA A 8 35.47 -20.39 -16.53
CA ALA A 8 34.30 -19.58 -16.15
C ALA A 8 34.74 -18.10 -16.14
N LEU A 9 34.19 -17.33 -17.08
CA LEU A 9 34.38 -15.89 -17.15
C LEU A 9 33.42 -15.24 -16.14
N LEU A 10 33.96 -14.80 -15.00
CA LEU A 10 33.22 -13.93 -14.06
C LEU A 10 33.12 -12.54 -14.69
N LEU A 11 31.93 -12.18 -15.16
CA LEU A 11 31.59 -10.81 -15.52
C LEU A 11 31.37 -10.01 -14.24
N LEU A 12 32.36 -9.22 -13.84
CA LEU A 12 32.24 -8.15 -12.86
C LEU A 12 31.40 -7.02 -13.49
N LEU A 13 30.14 -6.90 -13.08
CA LEU A 13 29.33 -5.72 -13.36
C LEU A 13 29.89 -4.55 -12.52
N PRO A 14 30.10 -3.38 -13.10
CA PRO A 14 30.49 -2.21 -12.33
C PRO A 14 29.34 -1.78 -11.42
N THR A 15 29.59 -1.73 -10.13
CA THR A 15 28.73 -1.04 -9.16
C THR A 15 28.69 0.44 -9.55
N MET A 16 27.59 0.88 -10.15
CA MET A 16 27.29 2.30 -10.28
C MET A 16 27.00 2.84 -8.87
N ALA A 17 27.97 3.55 -8.32
CA ALA A 17 27.75 4.39 -7.15
C ALA A 17 26.79 5.50 -7.56
N LEU A 18 25.61 5.53 -6.96
CA LEU A 18 24.68 6.67 -7.02
C LEU A 18 25.41 7.91 -6.47
N PRO A 19 25.26 9.08 -7.09
CA PRO A 19 25.89 10.30 -6.61
C PRO A 19 25.36 10.64 -5.22
N ALA A 20 26.24 10.75 -4.25
CA ALA A 20 25.98 11.29 -2.91
C ALA A 20 25.80 12.82 -3.01
N ALA A 21 24.64 13.28 -3.46
CA ALA A 21 24.32 14.70 -3.55
C ALA A 21 22.80 14.94 -3.39
N ALA A 22 22.27 14.64 -2.20
CA ALA A 22 20.95 15.11 -1.78
C ALA A 22 20.87 15.27 -0.24
N ALA A 23 21.99 15.56 0.43
CA ALA A 23 22.03 15.60 1.89
C ALA A 23 21.63 16.96 2.49
N ASP A 24 21.19 17.94 1.70
CA ASP A 24 21.01 19.34 2.20
C ASP A 24 19.72 20.03 1.73
N GLN A 25 18.70 19.27 1.35
CA GLN A 25 17.36 19.83 1.19
C GLN A 25 16.55 19.53 2.47
N PRO A 26 15.94 20.54 3.12
CA PRO A 26 15.03 20.25 4.21
C PRO A 26 13.91 19.37 3.66
N SER A 27 13.79 18.15 4.21
CA SER A 27 12.67 17.27 3.91
C SER A 27 11.38 18.06 4.08
N PRO A 28 10.39 17.97 3.14
CA PRO A 28 9.10 18.61 3.35
C PRO A 28 8.59 18.27 4.75
N ALA A 29 8.12 19.27 5.47
CA ALA A 29 7.65 19.10 6.84
C ALA A 29 6.59 17.98 6.83
N PHE A 30 6.70 17.04 7.77
CA PHE A 30 5.69 16.03 8.02
C PHE A 30 4.37 16.74 8.37
N VAL A 31 3.52 16.94 7.36
CA VAL A 31 2.25 17.64 7.50
C VAL A 31 1.19 16.60 7.82
N GLY A 32 0.95 16.34 9.11
CA GLY A 32 -0.10 15.42 9.53
C GLY A 32 0.01 15.01 10.98
N ASN A 33 -1.04 14.40 11.50
CA ASN A 33 -1.21 13.96 12.89
C ASN A 33 -0.36 12.74 13.27
N GLY A 34 0.86 12.63 12.77
CA GLY A 34 1.79 11.56 13.09
C GLY A 34 2.93 12.03 14.00
N PRO A 35 3.63 11.11 14.67
CA PRO A 35 4.77 11.44 15.51
C PRO A 35 5.93 11.99 14.67
N SER A 36 6.73 12.89 15.27
CA SER A 36 7.97 13.38 14.66
C SER A 36 9.02 12.26 14.53
N SER A 37 10.04 12.48 13.69
CA SER A 37 11.15 11.53 13.56
C SER A 37 11.83 11.21 14.90
N GLU A 38 11.98 12.20 15.79
CA GLU A 38 12.55 12.00 17.12
C GLU A 38 11.62 11.16 18.01
N GLN A 39 10.31 11.43 17.97
CA GLN A 39 9.33 10.63 18.70
C GLN A 39 9.29 9.19 18.20
N LEU A 40 9.35 8.96 16.87
CA LEU A 40 9.43 7.62 16.29
C LEU A 40 10.69 6.89 16.73
N ALA A 41 11.86 7.53 16.64
CA ALA A 41 13.13 6.92 17.03
C ALA A 41 13.20 6.56 18.53
N ALA A 42 12.37 7.20 19.37
CA ALA A 42 12.28 6.91 20.81
C ALA A 42 11.31 5.75 21.13
N LEU A 43 10.51 5.27 20.17
CA LEU A 43 9.59 4.15 20.40
C LEU A 43 10.38 2.85 20.60
N PRO A 44 10.05 2.07 21.64
CA PRO A 44 10.65 0.74 21.80
C PRO A 44 10.21 -0.18 20.69
N GLN A 45 11.15 -0.97 20.16
CA GLN A 45 10.87 -2.00 19.16
C GLN A 45 11.42 -3.34 19.63
N THR A 46 10.64 -4.41 19.45
CA THR A 46 11.04 -5.78 19.75
C THR A 46 10.99 -6.58 18.45
N PRO A 47 12.14 -6.91 17.84
CA PRO A 47 12.18 -7.75 16.66
C PRO A 47 11.51 -9.10 16.88
N GLY A 48 10.76 -9.60 15.89
CA GLY A 48 10.05 -10.87 15.95
C GLY A 48 8.83 -10.89 16.89
N ALA A 49 8.41 -9.74 17.43
CA ALA A 49 7.25 -9.65 18.31
C ALA A 49 5.95 -9.98 17.58
N LYS A 50 5.00 -10.58 18.29
CA LYS A 50 3.64 -10.83 17.82
C LYS A 50 2.66 -9.80 18.39
N GLY A 51 1.47 -9.72 17.79
CA GLY A 51 0.42 -8.81 18.20
C GLY A 51 0.54 -7.44 17.51
N ASP A 52 -0.08 -6.47 18.15
CA ASP A 52 -0.23 -5.10 17.68
C ASP A 52 1.01 -4.26 18.01
N GLN A 53 1.59 -3.58 17.01
CA GLN A 53 2.89 -2.93 17.11
C GLN A 53 2.93 -1.61 16.34
N ALA A 54 3.21 -0.51 17.02
CA ALA A 54 3.70 0.72 16.39
C ALA A 54 5.20 0.56 16.11
N ARG A 55 5.59 0.66 14.86
CA ARG A 55 6.96 0.41 14.38
C ARG A 55 7.49 1.62 13.62
N HIS A 56 8.81 1.68 13.48
CA HIS A 56 9.46 2.69 12.65
C HIS A 56 10.75 2.14 12.05
N TYR A 57 11.25 2.84 11.05
CA TYR A 57 12.55 2.54 10.43
C TYR A 57 13.21 3.81 9.90
N ARG A 58 14.52 3.77 9.74
CA ARG A 58 15.27 4.86 9.09
C ARG A 58 15.08 4.82 7.59
N PHE A 59 14.26 5.74 7.06
CA PHE A 59 14.04 5.88 5.62
C PHE A 59 15.20 6.69 5.02
N ALA A 60 16.17 6.00 4.41
CA ALA A 60 17.41 6.61 3.93
C ALA A 60 17.17 7.69 2.86
N ASP A 61 16.29 7.40 1.86
CA ASP A 61 16.00 8.31 0.76
C ASP A 61 15.34 9.62 1.21
N ALA A 62 14.62 9.57 2.32
CA ALA A 62 13.96 10.71 2.95
C ALA A 62 14.80 11.35 4.07
N GLY A 63 15.87 10.71 4.49
CA GLY A 63 16.74 11.20 5.56
C GLY A 63 16.09 11.30 6.93
N ARG A 64 14.99 10.55 7.20
CA ARG A 64 14.22 10.64 8.46
C ARG A 64 13.68 9.28 8.91
N GLU A 65 13.22 9.21 10.17
CA GLU A 65 12.46 8.08 10.67
C GLU A 65 11.05 8.07 10.05
N MET A 66 10.56 6.87 9.69
CA MET A 66 9.23 6.65 9.14
C MET A 66 8.49 5.60 9.95
N GLY A 67 7.24 5.90 10.32
CA GLY A 67 6.40 4.98 11.06
C GLY A 67 5.63 4.02 10.16
N TYR A 68 5.29 2.87 10.70
CA TYR A 68 4.32 1.94 10.15
C TYR A 68 3.62 1.17 11.27
N HIS A 69 2.41 0.69 11.01
CA HIS A 69 1.68 -0.15 11.94
C HIS A 69 1.80 -1.61 11.49
N LEU A 70 2.05 -2.51 12.41
CA LEU A 70 2.23 -3.93 12.13
C LEU A 70 1.38 -4.76 13.10
N TYR A 71 0.63 -5.70 12.56
CA TYR A 71 0.01 -6.76 13.34
C TYR A 71 0.54 -8.12 12.92
N VAL A 72 1.02 -8.91 13.88
CA VAL A 72 1.47 -10.29 13.67
C VAL A 72 0.61 -11.23 14.50
N PRO A 73 -0.07 -12.22 13.90
CA PRO A 73 -0.93 -13.14 14.64
C PRO A 73 -0.22 -13.86 15.77
N GLN A 74 -0.91 -14.11 16.89
CA GLN A 74 -0.38 -14.95 17.97
C GLN A 74 -0.11 -16.38 17.49
N SER A 75 -0.89 -16.83 16.51
CA SER A 75 -0.75 -18.13 15.84
C SER A 75 0.41 -18.20 14.84
N TYR A 76 1.10 -17.07 14.54
CA TYR A 76 2.22 -17.06 13.60
C TYR A 76 3.28 -18.09 13.92
N ASP A 77 3.69 -18.85 12.91
CA ASP A 77 4.70 -19.91 12.98
C ASP A 77 5.73 -19.70 11.86
N ALA A 78 6.94 -19.31 12.22
CA ALA A 78 8.03 -19.03 11.31
C ALA A 78 8.45 -20.22 10.42
N SER A 79 7.92 -21.41 10.63
CA SER A 79 8.23 -22.59 9.80
C SER A 79 7.25 -22.80 8.65
N LYS A 80 6.20 -21.96 8.51
CA LYS A 80 5.07 -22.22 7.60
C LYS A 80 4.85 -21.17 6.52
N GLY A 81 5.61 -20.09 6.53
CA GLY A 81 5.37 -18.95 5.63
C GLY A 81 4.00 -18.30 5.87
N ALA A 82 3.95 -17.08 6.35
CA ALA A 82 2.71 -16.38 6.63
C ALA A 82 2.24 -15.54 5.43
N PRO A 83 0.92 -15.41 5.18
CA PRO A 83 0.41 -14.45 4.23
C PRO A 83 0.54 -13.00 4.78
N LEU A 84 0.86 -12.05 3.90
CA LEU A 84 1.03 -10.63 4.23
C LEU A 84 -0.03 -9.77 3.56
N VAL A 85 -0.73 -8.95 4.33
CA VAL A 85 -1.64 -7.92 3.83
C VAL A 85 -1.00 -6.54 4.02
N VAL A 86 -0.90 -5.78 2.93
CA VAL A 86 -0.44 -4.38 2.93
C VAL A 86 -1.66 -3.48 2.82
N ALA A 87 -1.85 -2.56 3.79
CA ALA A 87 -3.03 -1.72 3.91
C ALA A 87 -2.69 -0.22 3.76
N LEU A 88 -3.16 0.41 2.69
CA LEU A 88 -2.84 1.79 2.32
C LEU A 88 -3.95 2.75 2.78
N HIS A 89 -3.60 3.70 3.65
CA HIS A 89 -4.54 4.68 4.20
C HIS A 89 -5.02 5.73 3.18
N GLY A 90 -6.08 6.47 3.53
CA GLY A 90 -6.63 7.57 2.74
C GLY A 90 -5.86 8.88 2.91
N TYR A 91 -6.24 9.88 2.11
CA TYR A 91 -5.69 11.23 2.18
C TYR A 91 -5.97 11.89 3.53
N GLY A 92 -4.97 12.56 4.10
CA GLY A 92 -5.12 13.32 5.34
C GLY A 92 -5.09 12.51 6.63
N VAL A 93 -4.92 11.17 6.55
CA VAL A 93 -4.74 10.27 7.68
C VAL A 93 -3.37 9.59 7.61
N ASN A 94 -3.08 8.58 8.43
CA ASN A 94 -1.76 7.96 8.54
C ASN A 94 -1.85 6.42 8.67
N HIS A 95 -0.74 5.76 8.94
CA HIS A 95 -0.61 4.32 9.09
C HIS A 95 -1.48 3.69 10.19
N GLU A 96 -2.03 4.48 11.13
CA GLU A 96 -2.96 4.00 12.15
C GLU A 96 -4.41 3.84 11.63
N PHE A 97 -4.69 4.30 10.42
CA PHE A 97 -6.05 4.42 9.89
C PHE A 97 -6.86 3.13 9.96
N PHE A 98 -6.34 2.04 9.42
CA PHE A 98 -7.08 0.77 9.40
C PHE A 98 -7.27 0.20 10.80
N PHE A 99 -6.27 0.27 11.65
CA PHE A 99 -6.32 -0.24 13.02
C PHE A 99 -7.24 0.57 13.92
N SER A 100 -7.39 1.87 13.66
CA SER A 100 -8.33 2.74 14.38
C SER A 100 -9.75 2.70 13.82
N THR A 101 -9.92 2.48 12.51
CA THR A 101 -11.24 2.51 11.83
C THR A 101 -11.90 1.13 11.80
N VAL A 102 -11.11 0.06 11.87
CA VAL A 102 -11.55 -1.34 11.85
C VAL A 102 -11.07 -2.02 13.14
N PRO A 103 -11.74 -1.81 14.28
CA PRO A 103 -11.29 -2.38 15.57
C PRO A 103 -11.17 -3.91 15.57
N GLU A 104 -11.90 -4.57 14.68
CA GLU A 104 -11.88 -6.03 14.51
C GLU A 104 -10.71 -6.52 13.63
N LEU A 105 -9.92 -5.63 13.02
CA LEU A 105 -8.83 -6.00 12.13
C LEU A 105 -7.84 -7.00 12.75
N PRO A 106 -7.37 -6.84 14.00
CA PRO A 106 -6.52 -7.82 14.64
C PRO A 106 -7.16 -9.22 14.74
N GLN A 107 -8.46 -9.29 15.04
CA GLN A 107 -9.19 -10.56 15.14
C GLN A 107 -9.36 -11.23 13.76
N LEU A 108 -9.63 -10.44 12.73
CA LEU A 108 -9.70 -10.92 11.35
C LEU A 108 -8.33 -11.45 10.88
N CYS A 109 -7.26 -10.77 11.24
CA CYS A 109 -5.89 -11.24 10.97
C CYS A 109 -5.59 -12.56 11.68
N GLU A 110 -5.96 -12.71 12.96
CA GLU A 110 -5.84 -14.00 13.69
C GLU A 110 -6.62 -15.12 13.02
N GLN A 111 -7.85 -14.84 12.59
CA GLN A 111 -8.75 -15.83 11.98
C GLN A 111 -8.15 -16.43 10.70
N HIS A 112 -7.48 -15.60 9.89
CA HIS A 112 -6.93 -16.02 8.60
C HIS A 112 -5.41 -16.24 8.63
N GLY A 113 -4.74 -15.95 9.75
CA GLY A 113 -3.30 -16.06 9.89
C GLY A 113 -2.52 -14.97 9.15
N PHE A 114 -3.13 -13.84 8.82
CA PHE A 114 -2.49 -12.73 8.11
C PHE A 114 -1.57 -11.91 9.01
N ILE A 115 -0.34 -11.70 8.59
CA ILE A 115 0.42 -10.53 9.00
C ILE A 115 -0.20 -9.34 8.26
N CYS A 116 -0.52 -8.25 8.97
CA CYS A 116 -1.05 -7.03 8.37
C CYS A 116 -0.11 -5.86 8.64
N VAL A 117 0.29 -5.15 7.59
CA VAL A 117 1.16 -3.98 7.71
C VAL A 117 0.54 -2.77 7.02
N ALA A 118 0.59 -1.62 7.68
CA ALA A 118 0.15 -0.34 7.14
C ALA A 118 1.32 0.64 7.12
N PRO A 119 1.94 0.90 5.95
CA PRO A 119 2.97 1.91 5.79
C PRO A 119 2.40 3.32 5.89
N MET A 120 3.26 4.30 6.24
CA MET A 120 2.89 5.71 6.25
C MET A 120 2.69 6.27 4.84
N GLY A 121 3.32 5.68 3.82
CA GLY A 121 3.32 6.23 2.47
C GLY A 121 4.06 7.57 2.39
N TYR A 122 5.13 7.73 3.16
CA TYR A 122 5.97 8.91 3.30
C TYR A 122 5.24 10.13 3.90
N SER A 123 4.01 10.44 3.44
CA SER A 123 3.21 11.56 3.90
C SER A 123 1.72 11.23 3.86
N ILE A 124 0.90 12.10 4.45
CA ILE A 124 -0.57 11.96 4.39
C ILE A 124 -1.15 12.27 3.00
N SER A 125 -0.31 12.67 2.04
CA SER A 125 -0.67 13.15 0.70
C SER A 125 0.20 12.59 -0.43
N GLY A 126 1.01 11.56 -0.17
CA GLY A 126 2.02 11.05 -1.12
C GLY A 126 1.49 10.14 -2.22
N TRP A 127 0.21 9.75 -2.20
CA TRP A 127 -0.49 8.98 -3.26
C TRP A 127 0.13 7.64 -3.63
N TYR A 128 1.11 7.14 -2.87
CA TYR A 128 1.77 5.85 -3.11
C TYR A 128 2.37 5.70 -4.51
N GLY A 129 2.84 6.82 -5.09
CA GLY A 129 3.36 6.88 -6.45
C GLY A 129 2.31 7.14 -7.53
N ALA A 130 1.02 6.95 -7.24
CA ALA A 130 -0.03 7.16 -8.22
C ALA A 130 -0.05 8.62 -8.74
N PRO A 131 -0.26 8.85 -10.04
CA PRO A 131 -0.51 10.19 -10.56
C PRO A 131 -1.72 10.79 -9.85
N MET A 132 -1.60 12.05 -9.39
CA MET A 132 -2.75 12.71 -8.77
C MET A 132 -3.75 13.12 -9.84
N THR A 133 -4.88 12.43 -9.87
CA THR A 133 -5.94 12.63 -10.85
C THR A 133 -7.19 13.26 -10.23
N VAL A 134 -7.13 13.60 -8.94
CA VAL A 134 -8.29 14.15 -8.21
C VAL A 134 -8.19 15.67 -8.15
N PRO A 135 -8.94 16.43 -8.98
CA PRO A 135 -9.16 17.83 -8.72
C PRO A 135 -10.15 17.97 -7.58
N GLY A 136 -9.80 18.71 -6.55
CA GLY A 136 -10.77 19.04 -5.51
C GLY A 136 -10.14 19.72 -4.32
N ALA A 137 -10.77 20.81 -3.87
CA ALA A 137 -10.48 21.37 -2.58
C ALA A 137 -10.89 20.36 -1.48
N PRO A 138 -10.14 20.26 -0.39
CA PRO A 138 -10.58 19.47 0.77
C PRO A 138 -11.94 19.99 1.28
N PRO A 139 -12.69 19.17 2.03
CA PRO A 139 -14.00 19.56 2.51
C PRO A 139 -13.94 20.93 3.23
N PRO A 140 -14.94 21.79 3.03
CA PRO A 140 -14.99 23.09 3.71
C PRO A 140 -14.84 22.94 5.22
N GLY A 141 -13.91 23.69 5.81
CA GLY A 141 -13.62 23.64 7.24
C GLY A 141 -12.63 22.55 7.67
N SER A 142 -12.10 21.74 6.75
CA SER A 142 -10.98 20.84 7.05
C SER A 142 -9.65 21.61 7.06
N ASN A 143 -8.73 21.21 7.94
CA ASN A 143 -7.33 21.69 7.92
C ASN A 143 -6.45 20.86 6.97
N LEU A 144 -7.05 20.09 6.09
CA LEU A 144 -6.30 19.28 5.13
C LEU A 144 -5.65 20.19 4.08
N PRO A 145 -4.41 19.93 3.70
CA PRO A 145 -3.77 20.65 2.60
C PRO A 145 -4.59 20.46 1.31
N VAL A 146 -4.63 21.49 0.47
CA VAL A 146 -5.24 21.34 -0.86
C VAL A 146 -4.39 20.38 -1.65
N PRO A 147 -4.96 19.29 -2.21
CA PRO A 147 -4.22 18.41 -3.09
C PRO A 147 -3.60 19.23 -4.23
N GLN A 148 -2.30 19.21 -4.34
CA GLN A 148 -1.60 19.89 -5.42
C GLN A 148 -1.71 19.03 -6.68
N THR A 149 -2.39 19.54 -7.71
CA THR A 149 -2.41 18.88 -9.03
C THR A 149 -1.24 19.39 -9.84
N GLY A 150 -0.31 18.54 -10.18
CA GLY A 150 0.85 18.92 -10.99
C GLY A 150 1.96 17.91 -10.97
N ASP A 151 2.92 18.14 -11.82
CA ASP A 151 4.14 17.35 -11.95
C ASP A 151 5.38 18.23 -11.69
N ASP A 152 5.28 19.17 -10.73
CA ASP A 152 6.50 19.83 -10.28
C ASP A 152 7.45 18.85 -9.57
N ALA A 153 8.73 19.22 -9.50
CA ALA A 153 9.77 18.31 -9.01
C ALA A 153 9.54 17.86 -7.55
N GLU A 154 8.90 18.69 -6.72
CA GLU A 154 8.61 18.37 -5.31
C GLU A 154 7.51 17.32 -5.21
N GLN A 155 6.44 17.47 -5.98
CA GLN A 155 5.33 16.51 -6.01
C GLN A 155 5.74 15.17 -6.61
N LEU A 156 6.53 15.18 -7.67
CA LEU A 156 7.10 13.96 -8.24
C LEU A 156 7.98 13.24 -7.21
N ARG A 157 8.80 13.99 -6.47
CA ARG A 157 9.65 13.44 -5.41
C ARG A 157 8.83 12.89 -4.25
N GLU A 158 7.77 13.58 -3.82
CA GLU A 158 6.88 13.09 -2.77
C GLU A 158 6.21 11.76 -3.17
N ARG A 159 5.71 11.66 -4.40
CA ARG A 159 5.11 10.42 -4.93
C ARG A 159 6.12 9.27 -4.98
N GLU A 160 7.33 9.53 -5.47
CA GLU A 160 8.42 8.55 -5.50
C GLU A 160 8.76 8.04 -4.10
N LEU A 161 8.92 8.94 -3.13
CA LEU A 161 9.17 8.57 -1.73
C LEU A 161 7.99 7.81 -1.12
N SER A 162 6.75 8.18 -1.47
CA SER A 162 5.56 7.49 -1.00
C SER A 162 5.48 6.03 -1.50
N GLU A 163 5.85 5.80 -2.75
CA GLU A 163 5.98 4.48 -3.33
C GLU A 163 7.10 3.67 -2.66
N HIS A 164 8.28 4.27 -2.51
CA HIS A 164 9.45 3.62 -1.89
C HIS A 164 9.19 3.24 -0.43
N ASP A 165 8.44 4.05 0.32
CA ASP A 165 8.08 3.72 1.72
C ASP A 165 7.28 2.41 1.78
N VAL A 166 6.31 2.20 0.89
CA VAL A 166 5.54 0.95 0.83
C VAL A 166 6.45 -0.25 0.57
N LEU A 167 7.35 -0.14 -0.42
CA LEU A 167 8.26 -1.22 -0.78
C LEU A 167 9.23 -1.53 0.35
N ASN A 168 9.82 -0.51 0.99
CA ASN A 168 10.73 -0.66 2.11
C ASN A 168 10.06 -1.38 3.29
N VAL A 169 8.83 -1.00 3.63
CA VAL A 169 8.09 -1.62 4.73
C VAL A 169 7.78 -3.09 4.45
N ILE A 170 7.43 -3.44 3.21
CA ILE A 170 7.26 -4.84 2.80
C ILE A 170 8.57 -5.62 2.99
N GLU A 171 9.69 -5.09 2.51
CA GLU A 171 11.01 -5.73 2.62
C GLU A 171 11.45 -5.90 4.08
N ILE A 172 11.18 -4.91 4.94
CA ILE A 172 11.46 -4.98 6.37
C ILE A 172 10.67 -6.12 7.02
N VAL A 173 9.36 -6.22 6.73
CA VAL A 173 8.52 -7.29 7.28
C VAL A 173 8.95 -8.66 6.77
N GLN A 174 9.28 -8.79 5.49
CA GLN A 174 9.78 -10.03 4.89
C GLN A 174 11.17 -10.44 5.41
N ALA A 175 11.99 -9.48 5.82
CA ALA A 175 13.31 -9.78 6.42
C ALA A 175 13.18 -10.24 7.88
N GLU A 176 12.13 -9.81 8.59
CA GLU A 176 11.93 -10.12 10.01
C GLU A 176 11.03 -11.35 10.24
N TYR A 177 10.07 -11.57 9.36
CA TYR A 177 9.09 -12.67 9.46
C TYR A 177 9.14 -13.55 8.21
N ASP A 178 8.91 -14.85 8.40
CA ASP A 178 8.78 -15.79 7.27
C ASP A 178 7.44 -15.56 6.55
N VAL A 179 7.47 -14.64 5.58
CA VAL A 179 6.33 -14.33 4.71
C VAL A 179 6.38 -15.21 3.46
N ASP A 180 5.27 -15.83 3.12
CA ASP A 180 5.13 -16.54 1.85
C ASP A 180 5.06 -15.54 0.68
N PRO A 181 6.07 -15.47 -0.20
CA PRO A 181 6.08 -14.49 -1.28
C PRO A 181 4.97 -14.69 -2.32
N ALA A 182 4.33 -15.85 -2.35
CA ALA A 182 3.18 -16.13 -3.20
C ALA A 182 1.84 -15.67 -2.57
N ARG A 183 1.85 -15.23 -1.33
CA ARG A 183 0.67 -14.78 -0.58
C ARG A 183 0.84 -13.38 0.00
N VAL A 184 1.19 -12.43 -0.87
CA VAL A 184 1.26 -11.00 -0.52
C VAL A 184 0.10 -10.28 -1.19
N TYR A 185 -0.69 -9.57 -0.40
CA TYR A 185 -1.93 -8.92 -0.80
C TYR A 185 -1.87 -7.41 -0.57
N LEU A 186 -2.57 -6.67 -1.42
CA LEU A 186 -2.61 -5.21 -1.34
C LEU A 186 -4.05 -4.71 -1.25
N MET A 187 -4.35 -3.90 -0.23
CA MET A 187 -5.62 -3.17 -0.14
C MET A 187 -5.38 -1.71 0.20
N GLY A 188 -6.35 -0.85 -0.08
CA GLY A 188 -6.24 0.55 0.30
C GLY A 188 -7.52 1.33 0.06
N HIS A 189 -7.73 2.36 0.89
CA HIS A 189 -8.92 3.18 0.86
C HIS A 189 -8.65 4.58 0.31
N SER A 190 -9.56 5.10 -0.53
CA SER A 190 -9.48 6.48 -1.04
C SER A 190 -8.15 6.73 -1.79
N MET A 191 -7.29 7.62 -1.31
CA MET A 191 -5.91 7.78 -1.80
C MET A 191 -5.19 6.42 -1.86
N GLY A 192 -5.32 5.58 -0.82
CA GLY A 192 -4.79 4.23 -0.81
C GLY A 192 -5.43 3.30 -1.85
N GLY A 193 -6.68 3.53 -2.23
CA GLY A 193 -7.34 2.80 -3.32
C GLY A 193 -6.75 3.16 -4.68
N PHE A 194 -6.44 4.44 -4.94
CA PHE A 194 -5.64 4.86 -6.11
C PHE A 194 -4.25 4.22 -6.09
N GLY A 195 -3.59 4.24 -4.92
CA GLY A 195 -2.30 3.56 -4.72
C GLY A 195 -2.39 2.06 -4.99
N THR A 196 -3.49 1.41 -4.61
CA THR A 196 -3.73 -0.03 -4.85
C THR A 196 -3.81 -0.34 -6.34
N TRP A 197 -4.52 0.46 -7.14
CA TRP A 197 -4.53 0.33 -8.59
C TRP A 197 -3.13 0.53 -9.19
N PHE A 198 -2.45 1.60 -8.79
CA PHE A 198 -1.13 1.96 -9.32
C PHE A 198 -0.08 0.91 -8.99
N LEU A 199 0.09 0.54 -7.72
CA LEU A 199 1.06 -0.47 -7.29
C LEU A 199 0.67 -1.87 -7.78
N GLY A 200 -0.63 -2.15 -7.86
CA GLY A 200 -1.18 -3.39 -8.39
C GLY A 200 -0.73 -3.65 -9.83
N GLN A 201 -0.84 -2.66 -10.71
CA GLN A 201 -0.38 -2.83 -12.11
C GLN A 201 1.13 -2.72 -12.26
N LYS A 202 1.80 -1.84 -11.51
CA LYS A 202 3.25 -1.60 -11.62
C LYS A 202 4.07 -2.78 -11.11
N TYR A 203 3.60 -3.47 -10.08
CA TYR A 203 4.26 -4.60 -9.43
C TYR A 203 3.38 -5.85 -9.42
N SER A 204 2.69 -6.11 -10.53
CA SER A 204 1.66 -7.16 -10.63
C SER A 204 2.16 -8.57 -10.28
N ASP A 205 3.44 -8.83 -10.43
CA ASP A 205 4.09 -10.10 -10.10
C ASP A 205 4.35 -10.29 -8.58
N ARG A 206 4.16 -9.22 -7.79
CA ARG A 206 4.32 -9.27 -6.33
C ARG A 206 3.04 -9.59 -5.58
N TRP A 207 1.87 -9.48 -6.23
CA TRP A 207 0.59 -9.56 -5.55
C TRP A 207 -0.15 -10.85 -5.87
N ALA A 208 -0.60 -11.56 -4.84
CA ALA A 208 -1.52 -12.68 -5.00
C ALA A 208 -2.94 -12.20 -5.36
N ALA A 209 -3.37 -11.09 -4.76
CA ALA A 209 -4.61 -10.40 -5.10
C ALA A 209 -4.56 -8.93 -4.63
N ILE A 210 -5.43 -8.07 -5.19
CA ILE A 210 -5.54 -6.68 -4.78
C ILE A 210 -6.98 -6.27 -4.50
N ALA A 211 -7.17 -5.28 -3.60
CA ALA A 211 -8.50 -4.81 -3.24
C ALA A 211 -8.56 -3.28 -3.08
N PRO A 212 -8.75 -2.50 -4.14
CA PRO A 212 -8.97 -1.06 -4.08
C PRO A 212 -10.35 -0.73 -3.49
N MET A 213 -10.39 0.17 -2.50
CA MET A 213 -11.61 0.68 -1.86
C MET A 213 -11.80 2.15 -2.17
N SER A 214 -12.89 2.53 -2.82
CA SER A 214 -13.31 3.91 -3.09
C SER A 214 -12.19 4.81 -3.66
N GLY A 215 -11.31 4.27 -4.49
CA GLY A 215 -10.11 4.94 -4.98
C GLY A 215 -10.03 4.95 -6.51
N ILE A 216 -11.06 5.41 -7.20
CA ILE A 216 -11.07 5.53 -8.66
C ILE A 216 -11.93 6.73 -9.12
N ASN A 217 -11.54 7.35 -10.21
CA ASN A 217 -12.29 8.33 -10.97
C ASN A 217 -12.05 8.12 -12.47
N ALA A 218 -12.69 8.93 -13.33
CA ALA A 218 -12.59 8.77 -14.78
C ALA A 218 -11.15 8.90 -15.32
N ASN A 219 -10.32 9.78 -14.73
CA ASN A 219 -8.94 9.94 -15.14
C ASN A 219 -8.10 8.72 -14.73
N ALA A 220 -8.23 8.27 -13.48
CA ALA A 220 -7.52 7.08 -13.00
C ALA A 220 -7.94 5.83 -13.78
N LEU A 221 -9.23 5.69 -14.11
CA LEU A 221 -9.72 4.58 -14.95
C LEU A 221 -9.05 4.56 -16.32
N ALA A 222 -8.83 5.74 -16.93
CA ALA A 222 -8.17 5.84 -18.24
C ALA A 222 -6.68 5.44 -18.22
N GLU A 223 -6.04 5.48 -17.04
CA GLU A 223 -4.63 5.13 -16.83
C GLU A 223 -4.43 3.65 -16.40
N LEU A 224 -5.51 2.87 -16.24
CA LEU A 224 -5.39 1.47 -15.84
C LEU A 224 -4.88 0.59 -16.99
N ASP A 225 -3.82 -0.15 -16.73
CA ASP A 225 -3.41 -1.28 -17.58
C ASP A 225 -4.30 -2.49 -17.28
N ILE A 226 -5.47 -2.50 -17.94
CA ILE A 226 -6.47 -3.55 -17.79
C ILE A 226 -5.90 -4.94 -18.11
N ALA A 227 -5.01 -5.04 -19.12
CA ALA A 227 -4.44 -6.32 -19.51
C ALA A 227 -3.49 -6.91 -18.44
N THR A 228 -2.78 -6.05 -17.72
CA THR A 228 -1.94 -6.46 -16.60
C THR A 228 -2.79 -6.76 -15.37
N LEU A 229 -3.74 -5.90 -15.01
CA LEU A 229 -4.60 -6.08 -13.85
C LEU A 229 -5.53 -7.31 -13.97
N ALA A 230 -5.97 -7.65 -15.18
CA ALA A 230 -6.79 -8.84 -15.42
C ALA A 230 -6.08 -10.18 -15.13
N LYS A 231 -4.77 -10.15 -14.90
CA LYS A 231 -4.01 -11.34 -14.48
C LYS A 231 -4.06 -11.59 -12.97
N LEU A 232 -4.54 -10.61 -12.21
CA LEU A 232 -4.67 -10.68 -10.77
C LEU A 232 -6.14 -10.89 -10.37
N PRO A 233 -6.42 -11.65 -9.33
CA PRO A 233 -7.69 -11.56 -8.62
C PRO A 233 -7.88 -10.15 -8.04
N VAL A 234 -9.02 -9.51 -8.31
CA VAL A 234 -9.31 -8.14 -7.87
C VAL A 234 -10.66 -8.08 -7.16
N MET A 235 -10.73 -7.51 -5.97
CA MET A 235 -11.99 -7.14 -5.33
C MET A 235 -12.12 -5.61 -5.29
N VAL A 236 -13.12 -5.05 -5.97
CA VAL A 236 -13.39 -3.61 -5.95
C VAL A 236 -14.49 -3.32 -4.94
N ALA A 237 -14.22 -2.51 -3.92
CA ALA A 237 -15.20 -2.15 -2.91
C ALA A 237 -15.51 -0.64 -2.93
N VAL A 238 -16.79 -0.28 -2.72
CA VAL A 238 -17.25 1.12 -2.72
C VAL A 238 -18.49 1.29 -1.82
N GLY A 239 -18.69 2.50 -1.28
CA GLY A 239 -19.93 2.85 -0.59
C GLY A 239 -21.03 3.25 -1.58
N GLU A 240 -22.24 2.77 -1.39
CA GLU A 240 -23.41 3.04 -2.27
C GLU A 240 -23.66 4.55 -2.46
N GLN A 241 -23.39 5.37 -1.42
CA GLN A 241 -23.62 6.82 -1.48
C GLN A 241 -22.54 7.58 -2.29
N GLU A 242 -21.48 6.91 -2.72
CA GLU A 242 -20.39 7.51 -3.51
C GLU A 242 -20.69 7.46 -5.02
N THR A 243 -21.78 8.07 -5.44
CA THR A 243 -22.39 7.90 -6.78
C THR A 243 -21.40 7.98 -7.95
N ALA A 244 -20.46 8.94 -7.93
CA ALA A 244 -19.46 9.06 -9.00
C ALA A 244 -18.43 7.92 -8.95
N THR A 245 -17.96 7.56 -7.77
CA THR A 245 -17.01 6.47 -7.57
C THR A 245 -17.63 5.12 -7.91
N VAL A 246 -18.93 4.91 -7.56
CA VAL A 246 -19.70 3.72 -7.94
C VAL A 246 -19.71 3.53 -9.46
N VAL A 247 -19.97 4.61 -10.22
CA VAL A 247 -20.00 4.55 -11.70
C VAL A 247 -18.64 4.12 -12.25
N GLU A 248 -17.56 4.74 -11.80
CA GLU A 248 -16.21 4.43 -12.31
C GLU A 248 -15.71 3.06 -11.82
N SER A 249 -16.07 2.65 -10.60
CA SER A 249 -15.80 1.30 -10.10
C SER A 249 -16.46 0.22 -10.95
N LYS A 250 -17.74 0.40 -11.31
CA LYS A 250 -18.47 -0.53 -12.19
C LYS A 250 -17.84 -0.63 -13.57
N LYS A 251 -17.42 0.50 -14.15
CA LYS A 251 -16.69 0.50 -15.44
C LYS A 251 -15.36 -0.26 -15.36
N ALA A 252 -14.58 -0.07 -14.29
CA ALA A 252 -13.33 -0.81 -14.09
C ALA A 252 -13.60 -2.32 -14.00
N VAL A 253 -14.59 -2.71 -13.23
CA VAL A 253 -15.04 -4.12 -13.11
C VAL A 253 -15.45 -4.71 -14.45
N GLU A 254 -16.23 -3.97 -15.25
CA GLU A 254 -16.66 -4.39 -16.58
C GLU A 254 -15.47 -4.59 -17.53
N GLN A 255 -14.52 -3.65 -17.54
CA GLN A 255 -13.31 -3.73 -18.37
C GLN A 255 -12.44 -4.92 -17.98
N LEU A 256 -12.20 -5.14 -16.68
CA LEU A 256 -11.43 -6.28 -16.19
C LEU A 256 -12.08 -7.62 -16.52
N LYS A 257 -13.39 -7.74 -16.33
CA LYS A 257 -14.15 -8.95 -16.72
C LYS A 257 -14.13 -9.19 -18.22
N ALA A 258 -14.24 -8.14 -19.02
CA ALA A 258 -14.15 -8.23 -20.49
C ALA A 258 -12.76 -8.70 -20.95
N ALA A 259 -11.71 -8.39 -20.18
CA ALA A 259 -10.33 -8.85 -20.40
C ALA A 259 -10.08 -10.27 -19.84
N GLY A 260 -11.08 -10.94 -19.28
CA GLY A 260 -10.98 -12.28 -18.70
C GLY A 260 -10.45 -12.34 -17.27
N GLY A 261 -10.40 -11.21 -16.57
CA GLY A 261 -9.95 -11.13 -15.19
C GLY A 261 -10.94 -11.70 -14.18
N GLU A 262 -10.43 -12.24 -13.09
CA GLU A 262 -11.20 -12.66 -11.92
C GLU A 262 -11.51 -11.43 -11.07
N VAL A 263 -12.78 -10.99 -11.02
CA VAL A 263 -13.16 -9.73 -10.38
C VAL A 263 -14.41 -9.89 -9.55
N GLU A 264 -14.31 -9.56 -8.27
CA GLU A 264 -15.44 -9.37 -7.36
C GLU A 264 -15.75 -7.87 -7.20
N TYR A 265 -17.01 -7.52 -7.02
CA TYR A 265 -17.48 -6.17 -6.77
C TYR A 265 -18.38 -6.14 -5.54
N VAL A 266 -18.03 -5.25 -4.61
CA VAL A 266 -18.75 -5.06 -3.36
C VAL A 266 -19.23 -3.61 -3.26
N GLU A 267 -20.53 -3.41 -3.17
CA GLU A 267 -21.18 -2.13 -2.90
C GLU A 267 -21.83 -2.17 -1.53
N ILE A 268 -21.28 -1.41 -0.58
CA ILE A 268 -21.79 -1.40 0.79
C ILE A 268 -23.07 -0.57 0.86
N ALA A 269 -24.20 -1.24 1.11
CA ALA A 269 -25.53 -0.63 1.18
C ALA A 269 -25.57 0.49 2.24
N GLY A 270 -26.02 1.70 1.84
CA GLY A 270 -26.00 2.91 2.67
C GLY A 270 -24.59 3.41 3.05
N GLY A 271 -23.54 2.81 2.50
CA GLY A 271 -22.15 3.17 2.80
C GLY A 271 -21.77 4.54 2.25
N THR A 272 -21.16 5.36 3.09
CA THR A 272 -20.46 6.60 2.72
C THR A 272 -18.97 6.29 2.50
N HIS A 273 -18.22 7.29 2.01
CA HIS A 273 -16.75 7.19 1.83
C HIS A 273 -16.00 6.63 3.04
N GLY A 274 -16.39 7.00 4.26
CA GLY A 274 -15.75 6.49 5.49
C GLY A 274 -16.43 5.24 6.04
N SER A 275 -17.77 5.18 6.09
CA SER A 275 -18.47 4.08 6.77
C SER A 275 -18.38 2.74 6.03
N MET A 276 -17.98 2.73 4.75
CA MET A 276 -17.79 1.51 3.98
C MET A 276 -16.51 0.75 4.37
N VAL A 277 -15.54 1.39 5.02
CA VAL A 277 -14.20 0.82 5.25
C VAL A 277 -14.24 -0.47 6.08
N ALA A 278 -14.85 -0.43 7.26
CA ALA A 278 -14.87 -1.60 8.15
C ALA A 278 -15.60 -2.82 7.54
N PRO A 279 -16.84 -2.70 7.01
CA PRO A 279 -17.51 -3.83 6.40
C PRO A 279 -16.82 -4.34 5.12
N SER A 280 -16.16 -3.47 4.35
CA SER A 280 -15.38 -3.91 3.19
C SER A 280 -14.13 -4.65 3.59
N THR A 281 -13.42 -4.20 4.64
CA THR A 281 -12.17 -4.85 5.10
C THR A 281 -12.42 -6.30 5.47
N ALA A 282 -13.50 -6.61 6.18
CA ALA A 282 -13.84 -8.00 6.52
C ALA A 282 -14.02 -8.87 5.26
N GLN A 283 -14.78 -8.38 4.26
CA GLN A 283 -15.02 -9.10 3.00
C GLN A 283 -13.73 -9.24 2.18
N ILE A 284 -12.85 -8.23 2.20
CA ILE A 284 -11.55 -8.26 1.51
C ILE A 284 -10.63 -9.31 2.13
N LEU A 285 -10.54 -9.41 3.44
CA LEU A 285 -9.72 -10.45 4.08
C LEU A 285 -10.25 -11.85 3.81
N GLU A 286 -11.57 -12.05 3.75
CA GLU A 286 -12.17 -13.31 3.29
C GLU A 286 -11.83 -13.59 1.82
N PHE A 287 -11.85 -12.58 0.96
CA PHE A 287 -11.43 -12.71 -0.44
C PHE A 287 -9.95 -13.11 -0.54
N PHE A 288 -9.05 -12.43 0.16
CA PHE A 288 -7.63 -12.76 0.18
C PHE A 288 -7.35 -14.19 0.70
N ALA A 289 -8.11 -14.64 1.68
CA ALA A 289 -7.97 -16.01 2.20
C ALA A 289 -8.32 -17.12 1.21
N ARG A 290 -8.96 -16.78 0.08
CA ARG A 290 -9.29 -17.73 -1.01
C ARG A 290 -8.27 -17.74 -2.15
N HIS A 291 -7.38 -16.79 -2.17
CA HIS A 291 -6.34 -16.61 -3.18
C HIS A 291 -4.94 -16.69 -2.58
#